data_ef028510b7d9f195585fa726a8eacd56
#
_entry.id   ef028510b7d9f195585fa726a8eacd56
#
_cell.length_a   1.000
_cell.length_b   1.000
_cell.length_c   1.000
_cell.angle_alpha   90.00
_cell.angle_beta   90.00
_cell.angle_gamma   90.00
#
_symmetry.space_group_name_H-M   'P 1'
#
loop_
_entity.id
_entity.type
_entity.pdbx_description
1 polymer ?
#
loop_
_entity_poly.entity_id
_entity_poly.type
_entity_poly.pdbx_seq_one_letter_code
_entity_poly.pdbx_strand_id
1 'polypeptide(L)'
;MVEADGVPAVGVLVDARAVERYRGEVEPIDPVAGRIPGAVNVPYVTATSFPADVLEAEEIVVYCGSGITACVDLLALAAAGREDAKLYAGSWSDWSSRGLPAEQG
;
A
#
# COMPACT_ATOMS: atom_id res chain seq x y z
N MET A 1 -10.69 4.47 -6.90
CA MET A 1 -9.47 3.69 -7.29
C MET A 1 -8.51 4.59 -8.03
N VAL A 2 -7.23 4.28 -7.94
CA VAL A 2 -6.19 5.00 -8.69
C VAL A 2 -5.41 4.04 -9.57
N GLU A 3 -4.77 4.58 -10.61
CA GLU A 3 -3.87 3.84 -11.49
C GLU A 3 -2.42 4.09 -11.08
N ALA A 4 -1.49 3.30 -11.61
CA ALA A 4 -0.06 3.40 -11.27
C ALA A 4 0.50 4.82 -11.47
N ASP A 5 0.10 5.51 -12.53
CA ASP A 5 0.60 6.85 -12.82
C ASP A 5 0.07 7.93 -11.87
N GLY A 6 -1.00 7.64 -11.12
CA GLY A 6 -1.54 8.56 -10.12
C GLY A 6 -0.93 8.38 -8.73
N VAL A 7 -0.23 7.26 -8.49
CA VAL A 7 0.28 6.92 -7.17
C VAL A 7 1.30 7.93 -6.61
N PRO A 8 2.30 8.41 -7.39
CA PRO A 8 3.31 9.31 -6.83
C PRO A 8 2.79 10.70 -6.42
N ALA A 9 1.58 11.07 -6.84
CA ALA A 9 1.01 12.39 -6.57
C ALA A 9 0.17 12.44 -5.29
N VAL A 10 0.04 11.33 -4.57
CA VAL A 10 -0.83 11.25 -3.39
C VAL A 10 -0.13 11.71 -2.12
N GLY A 11 -0.91 12.04 -1.09
CA GLY A 11 -0.39 12.51 0.18
C GLY A 11 0.33 11.42 0.97
N VAL A 12 -0.31 10.26 1.15
CA VAL A 12 0.28 9.11 1.84
C VAL A 12 -0.07 7.84 1.08
N LEU A 13 0.92 6.94 0.95
CA LEU A 13 0.77 5.65 0.31
C LEU A 13 1.00 4.57 1.36
N VAL A 14 0.02 3.68 1.54
CA VAL A 14 0.06 2.62 2.56
C VAL A 14 0.21 1.26 1.88
N ASP A 15 1.24 0.51 2.28
CA ASP A 15 1.47 -0.87 1.86
C ASP A 15 0.86 -1.80 2.90
N ALA A 16 -0.17 -2.56 2.52
CA ALA A 16 -0.91 -3.45 3.41
C ALA A 16 -0.31 -4.85 3.51
N ARG A 17 0.78 -5.14 2.80
CA ARG A 17 1.42 -6.47 2.80
C ARG A 17 2.14 -6.74 4.12
N ALA A 18 2.49 -8.01 4.34
CA ALA A 18 3.34 -8.39 5.46
C ALA A 18 4.68 -7.64 5.38
N VAL A 19 5.27 -7.36 6.54
CA VAL A 19 6.49 -6.54 6.64
C VAL A 19 7.67 -7.11 5.84
N GLU A 20 7.77 -8.43 5.74
CA GLU A 20 8.85 -9.09 4.99
C GLU A 20 8.78 -8.76 3.50
N ARG A 21 7.57 -8.71 2.95
CA ARG A 21 7.37 -8.35 1.55
C ARG A 21 7.62 -6.86 1.32
N TYR A 22 7.19 -6.03 2.24
CA TYR A 22 7.41 -4.59 2.22
C TYR A 22 8.90 -4.26 2.20
N ARG A 23 9.70 -4.97 3.01
CA ARG A 23 11.15 -4.76 3.07
C ARG A 23 11.91 -5.37 1.89
N GLY A 24 11.26 -6.20 1.10
CA GLY A 24 11.91 -6.89 0.00
C GLY A 24 12.70 -8.11 0.41
N GLU A 25 12.46 -8.65 1.60
CA GLU A 25 13.14 -9.85 2.11
C GLU A 25 12.59 -11.12 1.48
N VAL A 26 11.28 -11.11 1.14
CA VAL A 26 10.57 -12.26 0.56
C VAL A 26 9.64 -11.75 -0.53
N GLU A 27 9.63 -12.40 -1.68
CA GLU A 27 8.64 -12.13 -2.73
C GLU A 27 8.23 -13.46 -3.37
N PRO A 28 7.15 -14.11 -2.86
CA PRO A 28 6.76 -15.43 -3.35
C PRO A 28 6.01 -15.43 -4.69
N ILE A 29 5.53 -14.28 -5.15
CA ILE A 29 4.60 -14.21 -6.28
C ILE A 29 5.14 -13.36 -7.44
N ASP A 30 5.61 -12.15 -7.15
CA ASP A 30 5.94 -11.17 -8.19
C ASP A 30 7.42 -11.21 -8.57
N PRO A 31 7.80 -10.73 -9.78
CA PRO A 31 9.18 -10.84 -10.27
C PRO A 31 10.19 -9.95 -9.56
N VAL A 32 9.73 -8.91 -8.88
CA VAL A 32 10.61 -7.95 -8.18
C VAL A 32 10.17 -7.84 -6.73
N ALA A 33 11.13 -7.93 -5.80
CA ALA A 33 10.88 -7.75 -4.37
C ALA A 33 11.04 -6.29 -3.98
N GLY A 34 10.31 -5.85 -2.95
CA GLY A 34 10.40 -4.50 -2.41
C GLY A 34 9.03 -3.83 -2.30
N ARG A 35 9.05 -2.50 -2.30
CA ARG A 35 7.84 -1.67 -2.16
C ARG A 35 7.87 -0.49 -3.12
N ILE A 36 6.72 0.15 -3.28
CA ILE A 36 6.65 1.43 -3.99
C ILE A 36 7.40 2.47 -3.15
N PRO A 37 8.31 3.26 -3.75
CA PRO A 37 9.07 4.25 -3.00
C PRO A 37 8.18 5.21 -2.22
N GLY A 38 8.54 5.46 -0.95
CA GLY A 38 7.79 6.35 -0.06
C GLY A 38 6.62 5.72 0.66
N ALA A 39 6.30 4.45 0.39
CA ALA A 39 5.18 3.76 1.04
C ALA A 39 5.46 3.52 2.53
N VAL A 40 4.40 3.64 3.32
CA VAL A 40 4.38 3.31 4.75
C VAL A 40 3.73 1.94 4.92
N ASN A 41 4.30 1.08 5.74
CA ASN A 41 3.77 -0.27 5.95
C ASN A 41 2.77 -0.32 7.12
N VAL A 42 1.54 -0.70 6.81
CA VAL A 42 0.54 -1.06 7.81
C VAL A 42 -0.02 -2.43 7.42
N PRO A 43 0.59 -3.53 7.89
CA PRO A 43 0.21 -4.87 7.46
C PRO A 43 -1.26 -5.18 7.78
N TYR A 44 -1.94 -5.82 6.84
CA TYR A 44 -3.37 -6.10 6.99
C TYR A 44 -3.67 -6.98 8.22
N VAL A 45 -2.75 -7.84 8.63
CA VAL A 45 -2.93 -8.73 9.79
C VAL A 45 -2.95 -7.98 11.12
N THR A 46 -2.41 -6.75 11.15
CA THR A 46 -2.35 -5.92 12.37
C THR A 46 -2.98 -4.54 12.14
N ALA A 47 -3.84 -4.40 11.15
CA ALA A 47 -4.43 -3.12 10.76
C ALA A 47 -5.56 -2.70 11.73
N THR A 48 -5.23 -2.61 13.02
CA THR A 48 -6.17 -2.15 14.06
C THR A 48 -5.92 -0.70 14.47
N SER A 49 -4.76 -0.16 14.10
CA SER A 49 -4.43 1.25 14.34
C SER A 49 -3.48 1.75 13.26
N PHE A 50 -3.56 3.04 12.97
CA PHE A 50 -2.72 3.68 11.97
C PHE A 50 -1.93 4.82 12.60
N PRO A 51 -0.71 5.10 12.11
CA PRO A 51 0.05 6.27 12.56
C PRO A 51 -0.76 7.56 12.36
N ALA A 52 -0.55 8.54 13.24
CA ALA A 52 -1.31 9.79 13.17
C ALA A 52 -1.09 10.52 11.84
N ASP A 53 0.11 10.48 11.29
CA ASP A 53 0.41 11.12 10.01
C ASP A 53 -0.35 10.48 8.85
N VAL A 54 -0.68 9.18 8.93
CA VAL A 54 -1.55 8.53 7.95
C VAL A 54 -2.98 9.04 8.08
N LEU A 55 -3.51 9.04 9.31
CA LEU A 55 -4.90 9.46 9.56
C LEU A 55 -5.14 10.94 9.25
N GLU A 56 -4.11 11.76 9.36
CA GLU A 56 -4.19 13.20 9.13
C GLU A 56 -3.85 13.62 7.70
N ALA A 57 -3.38 12.69 6.85
CA ALA A 57 -3.01 13.00 5.48
C ALA A 57 -4.21 13.49 4.66
N GLU A 58 -3.98 14.41 3.75
CA GLU A 58 -5.04 14.90 2.85
C GLU A 58 -5.60 13.78 2.00
N GLU A 59 -4.74 12.92 1.50
CA GLU A 59 -5.13 11.82 0.63
C GLU A 59 -4.39 10.56 1.05
N ILE A 60 -5.13 9.45 1.14
CA ILE A 60 -4.59 8.13 1.50
C ILE A 60 -4.87 7.17 0.35
N VAL A 61 -3.80 6.49 -0.13
CA VAL A 61 -3.93 5.42 -1.11
C VAL A 61 -3.33 4.16 -0.51
N VAL A 62 -4.04 3.03 -0.62
CA VAL A 62 -3.62 1.74 -0.07
C VAL A 62 -3.38 0.77 -1.21
N TYR A 63 -2.33 -0.03 -1.11
CA TYR A 63 -2.08 -1.14 -2.03
C TYR A 63 -1.59 -2.38 -1.26
N CYS A 64 -1.60 -3.52 -1.93
CA CYS A 64 -1.03 -4.77 -1.40
C CYS A 64 -0.33 -5.53 -2.53
N GLY A 65 -0.35 -6.84 -2.53
CA GLY A 65 0.22 -7.63 -3.63
C GLY A 65 -0.64 -7.57 -4.88
N SER A 66 -1.91 -7.93 -4.75
CA SER A 66 -2.86 -8.02 -5.87
C SER A 66 -4.14 -7.17 -5.69
N GLY A 67 -4.22 -6.39 -4.61
CA GLY A 67 -5.37 -5.53 -4.35
C GLY A 67 -6.42 -6.13 -3.42
N ILE A 68 -6.31 -7.42 -3.09
CA ILE A 68 -7.33 -8.09 -2.26
C ILE A 68 -7.18 -7.75 -0.79
N THR A 69 -5.98 -7.89 -0.22
CA THR A 69 -5.74 -7.64 1.20
C THR A 69 -5.72 -6.16 1.55
N ALA A 70 -5.49 -5.29 0.58
CA ALA A 70 -5.60 -3.84 0.79
C ALA A 70 -6.99 -3.43 1.25
N CYS A 71 -8.02 -4.20 0.90
CA CYS A 71 -9.40 -3.92 1.33
C CYS A 71 -9.56 -4.01 2.85
N VAL A 72 -8.75 -4.83 3.52
CA VAL A 72 -8.75 -4.91 4.99
C VAL A 72 -8.29 -3.57 5.59
N ASP A 73 -7.21 -2.99 5.08
CA ASP A 73 -6.73 -1.68 5.52
C ASP A 73 -7.74 -0.57 5.20
N LEU A 74 -8.38 -0.64 4.02
CA LEU A 74 -9.41 0.34 3.65
C LEU A 74 -10.60 0.30 4.62
N LEU A 75 -11.04 -0.90 5.00
CA LEU A 75 -12.13 -1.07 5.95
C LEU A 75 -11.74 -0.52 7.33
N ALA A 76 -10.52 -0.80 7.78
CA ALA A 76 -10.01 -0.29 9.05
C ALA A 76 -9.88 1.23 9.04
N LEU A 77 -9.45 1.83 7.91
CA LEU A 77 -9.40 3.29 7.76
C LEU A 77 -10.79 3.91 7.80
N ALA A 78 -11.76 3.29 7.16
CA ALA A 78 -13.15 3.75 7.19
C ALA A 78 -13.68 3.76 8.63
N ALA A 79 -13.40 2.69 9.39
CA ALA A 79 -13.78 2.61 10.80
C ALA A 79 -13.10 3.68 11.66
N ALA A 80 -11.93 4.16 11.26
CA ALA A 80 -11.20 5.22 11.94
C ALA A 80 -11.60 6.63 11.46
N GLY A 81 -12.60 6.74 10.58
CA GLY A 81 -13.10 8.01 10.08
C GLY A 81 -12.56 8.44 8.72
N ARG A 82 -11.74 7.61 8.06
CA ARG A 82 -11.17 7.92 6.75
C ARG A 82 -11.80 7.05 5.68
N GLU A 83 -13.07 7.33 5.37
CA GLU A 83 -13.83 6.64 4.32
C GLU A 83 -13.39 7.07 2.92
N ASP A 84 -12.64 8.13 2.80
CA ASP A 84 -12.13 8.69 1.55
C ASP A 84 -10.86 8.03 1.05
N ALA A 85 -10.27 7.08 1.80
CA ALA A 85 -9.08 6.37 1.37
C ALA A 85 -9.33 5.62 0.06
N LYS A 86 -8.34 5.64 -0.83
CA LYS A 86 -8.45 5.07 -2.16
C LYS A 86 -7.63 3.81 -2.31
N LEU A 87 -8.01 2.97 -3.26
CA LEU A 87 -7.32 1.71 -3.57
C LEU A 87 -6.54 1.84 -4.88
N TYR A 88 -5.26 1.48 -4.85
CA TYR A 88 -4.52 1.16 -6.07
C TYR A 88 -4.71 -0.35 -6.31
N ALA A 89 -5.70 -0.70 -7.11
CA ALA A 89 -6.12 -2.08 -7.29
C ALA A 89 -5.06 -2.97 -7.92
N GLY A 90 -4.27 -2.44 -8.86
CA GLY A 90 -3.17 -3.17 -9.47
C GLY A 90 -2.10 -3.57 -8.47
N SER A 91 -1.87 -2.73 -7.48
CA SER A 91 -0.99 -3.00 -6.36
C SER A 91 0.43 -3.36 -6.79
N TRP A 92 1.17 -4.11 -5.96
CA TRP A 92 2.55 -4.45 -6.24
C TRP A 92 2.70 -5.28 -7.52
N SER A 93 1.76 -6.18 -7.79
CA SER A 93 1.81 -7.00 -9.00
C SER A 93 1.81 -6.15 -10.27
N ASP A 94 0.95 -5.13 -10.32
CA ASP A 94 0.91 -4.21 -11.46
C ASP A 94 2.16 -3.31 -11.49
N TRP A 95 2.51 -2.72 -10.35
CA TRP A 95 3.66 -1.82 -10.25
C TRP A 95 4.96 -2.48 -10.69
N SER A 96 5.25 -3.67 -10.15
CA SER A 96 6.49 -4.38 -10.44
C SER A 96 6.53 -4.88 -11.89
N SER A 97 5.40 -5.29 -12.45
CA SER A 97 5.34 -5.77 -13.82
C SER A 97 5.58 -4.66 -14.84
N ARG A 98 5.36 -3.40 -14.46
CA ARG A 98 5.60 -2.24 -15.31
C ARG A 98 7.06 -1.77 -15.27
N GLY A 99 7.91 -2.39 -14.46
CA GLY A 99 9.30 -1.97 -14.31
C GLY A 99 9.47 -0.63 -13.60
N LEU A 100 8.50 -0.22 -12.80
CA LEU A 100 8.56 1.04 -12.07
C LEU A 100 9.49 0.93 -10.85
N PRO A 101 10.00 2.06 -10.31
CA PRO A 101 10.99 2.03 -9.21
C PRO A 101 10.53 1.24 -8.00
N ALA A 102 11.47 0.56 -7.36
CA ALA A 102 11.23 -0.21 -6.13
C ALA A 102 12.25 0.15 -5.07
N GLU A 103 11.83 0.14 -3.81
CA GLU A 103 12.67 0.34 -2.62
C GLU A 103 12.75 -0.94 -1.82
N GLN A 104 13.87 -1.16 -1.13
CA GLN A 104 14.06 -2.28 -0.21
C GLN A 104 14.66 -1.78 1.10
N GLY A 105 14.49 -2.58 2.13
CA GLY A 105 15.03 -2.25 3.46
C GLY A 105 13.96 -1.84 4.48
#